data_531902986d7a02ccc6b375ab601f655b
#
_entry.id   531902986d7a02ccc6b375ab601f655b
#
_cell.length_a   1.000
_cell.length_b   1.000
_cell.length_c   1.000
_cell.angle_alpha   90.00
_cell.angle_beta   90.00
_cell.angle_gamma   90.00
#
_symmetry.space_group_name_H-M   'P 1'
#
loop_
_entity.id
_entity.type
_entity.pdbx_description
1 polymer ?
#
loop_
_entity_poly.entity_id
_entity_poly.type
_entity_poly.pdbx_seq_one_letter_code
_entity_poly.pdbx_strand_id
1 'polypeptide(L)'
;KYRLVGSEMCIRDRCIMMRKCHLNTCPVGIATQNELLRKKFQGTPEHVINYFFLVAEEVREIMSELGIEKFEDLIGRSELMTKNKAIEHWKAKNIDLSKILYKPEFESRDEVFNSSEQNHDLDEVLDVKLIHESSPVIEKKVSTITISKLVKNTDRSLGAMLSGVIAKKFGHKGLREDSIVINLEGTAGQSFGTFLSSGITISLSGEGNDYVGKGLSGGKIIIRPFKDSTYKPEKNIIVGNTVLYGAISGECYFSGMAGERFAVRNSGAIAVVEGTGDHCCEYMTGGVIMVLGNTGVNFGAGMSGGIAYVYQKEKDFKNKCNMSMAVSYTHLRAHE
;
A
#
# COMPACT_ATOMS: atom_id res chain seq x y z
N LYS A 1 -12.66 -20.94 -26.07
CA LYS A 1 -12.72 -19.49 -26.40
C LYS A 1 -12.90 -18.75 -25.09
N TYR A 2 -11.81 -18.52 -24.40
CA TYR A 2 -11.83 -18.17 -23.00
C TYR A 2 -11.44 -16.70 -22.84
N ARG A 3 -12.28 -15.95 -22.13
CA ARG A 3 -12.03 -14.57 -21.75
C ARG A 3 -11.12 -14.58 -20.52
N LEU A 4 -9.82 -14.52 -20.71
CA LEU A 4 -8.82 -14.55 -19.66
C LEU A 4 -9.02 -13.51 -18.54
N VAL A 5 -9.44 -12.29 -18.88
CA VAL A 5 -9.53 -11.18 -17.92
C VAL A 5 -10.67 -11.33 -16.89
N GLY A 6 -11.77 -12.01 -17.23
CA GLY A 6 -12.85 -12.26 -16.26
C GLY A 6 -12.67 -13.54 -15.47
N SER A 7 -12.05 -14.55 -16.07
CA SER A 7 -11.86 -15.85 -15.45
C SER A 7 -10.78 -15.84 -14.36
N GLU A 8 -9.75 -15.02 -14.51
CA GLU A 8 -8.66 -14.93 -13.54
C GLU A 8 -9.15 -14.49 -12.15
N MET A 9 -9.94 -13.42 -12.07
CA MET A 9 -10.53 -12.99 -10.80
C MET A 9 -11.53 -14.02 -10.24
N CYS A 10 -12.37 -14.59 -11.10
CA CYS A 10 -13.39 -15.55 -10.67
C CYS A 10 -12.82 -16.91 -10.27
N ILE A 11 -11.83 -17.40 -11.01
CA ILE A 11 -11.24 -18.72 -10.78
C ILE A 11 -10.19 -18.65 -9.69
N ARG A 12 -9.21 -17.76 -9.82
CA ARG A 12 -8.13 -17.61 -8.84
C ARG A 12 -8.65 -17.13 -7.50
N ASP A 13 -9.43 -16.04 -7.50
CA ASP A 13 -9.89 -15.38 -6.27
C ASP A 13 -11.28 -15.85 -5.85
N ARG A 14 -11.94 -16.69 -6.63
CA ARG A 14 -13.35 -17.12 -6.44
C ARG A 14 -14.35 -15.98 -6.32
N CYS A 15 -14.04 -14.83 -6.91
CA CYS A 15 -14.89 -13.65 -6.90
C CYS A 15 -16.06 -13.84 -7.89
N ILE A 16 -17.29 -13.65 -7.43
CA ILE A 16 -18.49 -13.70 -8.28
C ILE A 16 -18.85 -12.35 -8.90
N MET A 17 -17.96 -11.35 -8.78
CA MET A 17 -18.06 -10.02 -9.39
C MET A 17 -19.34 -9.23 -9.07
N MET A 18 -19.89 -9.42 -7.89
CA MET A 18 -21.07 -8.64 -7.45
C MET A 18 -20.81 -7.15 -7.26
N ARG A 19 -19.56 -6.73 -7.22
CA ARG A 19 -19.15 -5.31 -7.07
C ARG A 19 -19.69 -4.63 -5.82
N LYS A 20 -19.96 -5.39 -4.76
CA LYS A 20 -20.45 -4.90 -3.45
C LYS A 20 -19.44 -5.09 -2.32
N CYS A 21 -18.15 -5.17 -2.65
CA CYS A 21 -17.08 -5.37 -1.66
C CYS A 21 -17.05 -4.25 -0.61
N HIS A 22 -17.35 -3.03 -1.02
CA HIS A 22 -17.40 -1.86 -0.15
C HIS A 22 -18.51 -1.91 0.92
N LEU A 23 -19.50 -2.79 0.78
CA LEU A 23 -20.58 -2.96 1.75
C LEU A 23 -20.28 -4.04 2.80
N ASN A 24 -19.11 -4.66 2.78
CA ASN A 24 -18.73 -5.75 3.68
C ASN A 24 -19.68 -6.98 3.62
N THR A 25 -20.39 -7.16 2.50
CA THR A 25 -21.43 -8.17 2.32
C THR A 25 -21.06 -9.23 1.27
N CYS A 26 -19.78 -9.47 1.05
CA CYS A 26 -19.33 -10.45 0.06
C CYS A 26 -19.88 -11.85 0.40
N PRO A 27 -20.80 -12.43 -0.42
CA PRO A 27 -21.47 -13.67 -0.07
C PRO A 27 -20.57 -14.90 -0.15
N VAL A 28 -19.44 -14.80 -0.84
CA VAL A 28 -18.44 -15.88 -0.96
C VAL A 28 -17.29 -15.74 0.03
N GLY A 29 -17.30 -14.72 0.88
CA GLY A 29 -16.35 -14.59 1.98
C GLY A 29 -14.97 -14.01 1.65
N ILE A 30 -14.73 -13.58 0.40
CA ILE A 30 -13.41 -13.04 -0.02
C ILE A 30 -13.17 -11.62 0.49
N ALA A 31 -14.12 -10.72 0.21
CA ALA A 31 -14.00 -9.30 0.50
C ALA A 31 -14.99 -8.89 1.61
N THR A 32 -14.79 -9.42 2.80
CA THR A 32 -15.61 -9.13 3.97
C THR A 32 -14.84 -9.35 5.26
N GLN A 33 -15.13 -8.59 6.30
CA GLN A 33 -14.66 -8.79 7.67
C GLN A 33 -15.69 -9.56 8.51
N ASN A 34 -16.90 -9.81 7.99
CA ASN A 34 -17.90 -10.60 8.68
C ASN A 34 -17.46 -12.06 8.81
N GLU A 35 -17.28 -12.55 10.01
CA GLU A 35 -16.74 -13.90 10.29
C GLU A 35 -17.62 -15.02 9.71
N LEU A 36 -18.96 -14.87 9.73
CA LEU A 36 -19.86 -15.86 9.16
C LEU A 36 -19.74 -15.95 7.65
N LEU A 37 -19.55 -14.80 6.99
CA LEU A 37 -19.33 -14.77 5.54
C LEU A 37 -17.94 -15.28 5.19
N ARG A 38 -16.89 -14.95 5.95
CA ARG A 38 -15.52 -15.44 5.73
C ARG A 38 -15.43 -16.96 5.81
N LYS A 39 -16.20 -17.61 6.69
CA LYS A 39 -16.27 -19.09 6.79
C LYS A 39 -16.79 -19.74 5.51
N LYS A 40 -17.47 -19.02 4.62
CA LYS A 40 -17.96 -19.53 3.33
C LYS A 40 -16.85 -19.62 2.27
N PHE A 41 -15.72 -18.99 2.49
CA PHE A 41 -14.60 -19.05 1.57
C PHE A 41 -13.95 -20.44 1.61
N GLN A 42 -13.96 -21.13 0.47
CA GLN A 42 -13.43 -22.49 0.32
C GLN A 42 -12.16 -22.56 -0.53
N GLY A 43 -11.55 -21.40 -0.82
CA GLY A 43 -10.31 -21.33 -1.57
C GLY A 43 -9.13 -21.88 -0.76
N THR A 44 -8.25 -22.64 -1.42
CA THR A 44 -6.99 -23.10 -0.86
C THR A 44 -5.83 -22.71 -1.77
N PRO A 45 -4.59 -22.62 -1.28
CA PRO A 45 -3.42 -22.36 -2.10
C PRO A 45 -3.26 -23.36 -3.25
N GLU A 46 -3.65 -24.62 -3.04
CA GLU A 46 -3.57 -25.71 -4.04
C GLU A 46 -4.44 -25.41 -5.26
N HIS A 47 -5.58 -24.76 -5.08
CA HIS A 47 -6.42 -24.35 -6.22
C HIS A 47 -5.70 -23.34 -7.11
N VAL A 48 -4.93 -22.42 -6.53
CA VAL A 48 -4.13 -21.44 -7.29
C VAL A 48 -2.98 -22.14 -8.00
N ILE A 49 -2.28 -23.04 -7.32
CA ILE A 49 -1.19 -23.84 -7.89
C ILE A 49 -1.71 -24.65 -9.09
N ASN A 50 -2.78 -25.41 -8.91
CA ASN A 50 -3.36 -26.22 -9.98
C ASN A 50 -3.83 -25.36 -11.16
N TYR A 51 -4.41 -24.19 -10.89
CA TYR A 51 -4.80 -23.27 -11.95
C TYR A 51 -3.62 -22.86 -12.83
N PHE A 52 -2.48 -22.51 -12.22
CA PHE A 52 -1.29 -22.12 -12.99
C PHE A 52 -0.67 -23.31 -13.73
N PHE A 53 -0.70 -24.50 -13.18
CA PHE A 53 -0.27 -25.70 -13.92
C PHE A 53 -1.14 -25.94 -15.15
N LEU A 54 -2.47 -25.80 -15.02
CA LEU A 54 -3.38 -25.96 -16.16
C LEU A 54 -3.15 -24.88 -17.23
N VAL A 55 -2.91 -23.62 -16.82
CA VAL A 55 -2.56 -22.55 -17.76
C VAL A 55 -1.23 -22.85 -18.47
N ALA A 56 -0.23 -23.34 -17.75
CA ALA A 56 1.04 -23.72 -18.35
C ALA A 56 0.87 -24.87 -19.37
N GLU A 57 0.01 -25.83 -19.10
CA GLU A 57 -0.25 -26.92 -20.03
C GLU A 57 -0.97 -26.43 -21.29
N GLU A 58 -1.98 -25.56 -21.17
CA GLU A 58 -2.63 -24.93 -22.33
C GLU A 58 -1.61 -24.13 -23.18
N VAL A 59 -0.68 -23.44 -22.55
CA VAL A 59 0.41 -22.73 -23.26
C VAL A 59 1.30 -23.73 -24.00
N ARG A 60 1.64 -24.87 -23.40
CA ARG A 60 2.44 -25.94 -24.04
C ARG A 60 1.74 -26.53 -25.25
N GLU A 61 0.44 -26.77 -25.18
CA GLU A 61 -0.36 -27.25 -26.31
C GLU A 61 -0.30 -26.26 -27.48
N ILE A 62 -0.53 -24.95 -27.20
CA ILE A 62 -0.46 -23.90 -28.23
C ILE A 62 0.95 -23.81 -28.81
N MET A 63 1.99 -23.88 -28.00
CA MET A 63 3.38 -23.89 -28.48
C MET A 63 3.68 -25.08 -29.37
N SER A 64 3.17 -26.25 -29.01
CA SER A 64 3.30 -27.46 -29.82
C SER A 64 2.64 -27.33 -31.20
N GLU A 65 1.44 -26.75 -31.26
CA GLU A 65 0.73 -26.44 -32.51
C GLU A 65 1.52 -25.43 -33.39
N LEU A 66 2.23 -24.48 -32.77
CA LEU A 66 3.08 -23.51 -33.45
C LEU A 66 4.46 -24.04 -33.82
N GLY A 67 4.83 -25.25 -33.37
CA GLY A 67 6.17 -25.82 -33.55
C GLY A 67 7.26 -25.10 -32.74
N ILE A 68 6.92 -24.53 -31.57
CA ILE A 68 7.82 -23.77 -30.70
C ILE A 68 8.14 -24.61 -29.46
N GLU A 69 9.41 -24.95 -29.27
CA GLU A 69 9.88 -25.80 -28.18
C GLU A 69 10.10 -25.03 -26.86
N LYS A 70 10.61 -23.80 -26.95
CA LYS A 70 10.97 -23.00 -25.77
C LYS A 70 10.07 -21.80 -25.64
N PHE A 71 9.63 -21.53 -24.40
CA PHE A 71 8.78 -20.38 -24.10
C PHE A 71 9.42 -19.04 -24.50
N GLU A 72 10.72 -18.93 -24.32
CA GLU A 72 11.49 -17.74 -24.71
C GLU A 72 11.36 -17.47 -26.21
N ASP A 73 11.11 -18.50 -27.01
CA ASP A 73 10.95 -18.35 -28.47
C ASP A 73 9.63 -17.71 -28.89
N LEU A 74 8.69 -17.53 -27.96
CA LEU A 74 7.45 -16.75 -28.17
C LEU A 74 7.64 -15.25 -27.94
N ILE A 75 8.63 -14.85 -27.18
CA ILE A 75 8.81 -13.45 -26.78
C ILE A 75 9.07 -12.60 -28.01
N GLY A 76 8.31 -11.50 -28.16
CA GLY A 76 8.42 -10.59 -29.29
C GLY A 76 7.85 -11.11 -30.63
N ARG A 77 7.22 -12.28 -30.65
CA ARG A 77 6.70 -12.93 -31.88
C ARG A 77 5.28 -12.42 -32.23
N SER A 78 5.10 -11.11 -32.33
CA SER A 78 3.80 -10.50 -32.65
C SER A 78 3.25 -10.93 -34.03
N GLU A 79 4.12 -11.39 -34.94
CA GLU A 79 3.73 -11.91 -36.24
C GLU A 79 2.93 -13.21 -36.17
N LEU A 80 2.98 -13.94 -35.04
CA LEU A 80 2.15 -15.13 -34.79
C LEU A 80 0.71 -14.77 -34.44
N MET A 81 0.43 -13.51 -34.19
CA MET A 81 -0.91 -13.05 -33.82
C MET A 81 -1.68 -12.55 -35.04
N THR A 82 -2.89 -13.05 -35.21
CA THR A 82 -3.80 -12.60 -36.26
C THR A 82 -5.06 -11.96 -35.70
N LYS A 83 -5.64 -11.05 -36.46
CA LYS A 83 -6.95 -10.45 -36.09
C LYS A 83 -8.00 -11.55 -36.01
N ASN A 84 -8.67 -11.67 -34.86
CA ASN A 84 -9.76 -12.62 -34.72
C ASN A 84 -11.00 -12.11 -35.46
N LYS A 85 -11.85 -13.03 -35.94
CA LYS A 85 -13.17 -12.74 -36.53
C LYS A 85 -14.10 -11.89 -35.63
N ALA A 86 -13.87 -11.84 -34.32
CA ALA A 86 -14.57 -10.92 -33.41
C ALA A 86 -14.38 -9.42 -33.76
N ILE A 87 -13.36 -9.09 -34.55
CA ILE A 87 -13.11 -7.73 -35.06
C ILE A 87 -14.07 -7.36 -36.22
N GLU A 88 -14.80 -8.33 -36.80
CA GLU A 88 -15.85 -8.06 -37.76
C GLU A 88 -17.08 -7.38 -37.14
N HIS A 89 -17.21 -7.36 -35.81
CA HIS A 89 -18.27 -6.63 -35.12
C HIS A 89 -18.19 -5.12 -35.47
N TRP A 90 -19.33 -4.50 -35.77
CA TRP A 90 -19.42 -3.12 -36.27
C TRP A 90 -18.67 -2.07 -35.41
N LYS A 91 -18.58 -2.27 -34.08
CA LYS A 91 -17.81 -1.40 -33.16
C LYS A 91 -16.30 -1.66 -33.23
N ALA A 92 -15.89 -2.85 -33.60
CA ALA A 92 -14.49 -3.27 -33.53
C ALA A 92 -13.80 -3.27 -34.92
N LYS A 93 -14.56 -3.24 -36.02
CA LYS A 93 -13.99 -3.36 -37.36
C LYS A 93 -12.99 -2.25 -37.74
N ASN A 94 -13.13 -1.07 -37.11
CA ASN A 94 -12.25 0.07 -37.35
C ASN A 94 -11.06 0.16 -36.39
N ILE A 95 -10.87 -0.83 -35.48
CA ILE A 95 -9.73 -0.87 -34.58
C ILE A 95 -8.47 -1.24 -35.36
N ASP A 96 -7.53 -0.33 -35.40
CA ASP A 96 -6.20 -0.60 -35.94
C ASP A 96 -5.28 -1.14 -34.81
N LEU A 97 -4.84 -2.39 -34.97
CA LEU A 97 -3.93 -3.06 -34.06
C LEU A 97 -2.46 -3.01 -34.54
N SER A 98 -2.19 -2.36 -35.65
CA SER A 98 -0.83 -2.34 -36.26
C SER A 98 0.24 -1.82 -35.30
N LYS A 99 -0.08 -0.80 -34.49
CA LYS A 99 0.84 -0.25 -33.48
C LYS A 99 1.11 -1.20 -32.30
N ILE A 100 0.11 -2.01 -31.92
CA ILE A 100 0.25 -2.99 -30.82
C ILE A 100 1.00 -4.22 -31.31
N LEU A 101 0.77 -4.64 -32.56
CA LEU A 101 1.39 -5.79 -33.20
C LEU A 101 2.71 -5.43 -33.93
N TYR A 102 3.14 -4.16 -33.82
CA TYR A 102 4.38 -3.73 -34.45
C TYR A 102 5.56 -4.53 -33.86
N LYS A 103 6.34 -5.11 -34.76
CA LYS A 103 7.56 -5.81 -34.43
C LYS A 103 8.74 -4.92 -34.85
N PRO A 104 9.52 -4.40 -33.90
CA PRO A 104 10.74 -3.68 -34.23
C PRO A 104 11.75 -4.64 -34.89
N GLU A 105 12.61 -4.09 -35.73
CA GLU A 105 13.78 -4.83 -36.24
C GLU A 105 14.86 -4.87 -35.17
N PHE A 106 15.38 -6.06 -34.92
CA PHE A 106 16.44 -6.30 -33.95
C PHE A 106 17.67 -6.80 -34.69
N GLU A 107 18.85 -6.33 -34.32
CA GLU A 107 20.11 -6.84 -34.82
C GLU A 107 20.43 -8.22 -34.22
N SER A 108 20.04 -8.44 -32.98
CA SER A 108 20.22 -9.69 -32.26
C SER A 108 18.97 -10.06 -31.50
N ARG A 109 18.70 -11.36 -31.35
CA ARG A 109 17.62 -11.86 -30.52
C ARG A 109 17.78 -11.50 -29.04
N ASP A 110 18.97 -11.30 -28.56
CA ASP A 110 19.26 -10.92 -27.18
C ASP A 110 18.63 -9.56 -26.80
N GLU A 111 18.35 -8.70 -27.79
CA GLU A 111 17.70 -7.41 -27.59
C GLU A 111 16.22 -7.52 -27.17
N VAL A 112 15.60 -8.70 -27.37
CA VAL A 112 14.21 -8.95 -26.94
C VAL A 112 14.13 -9.28 -25.45
N PHE A 113 15.26 -9.53 -24.80
CA PHE A 113 15.35 -9.90 -23.41
C PHE A 113 15.99 -8.78 -22.57
N ASN A 114 15.66 -8.77 -21.29
CA ASN A 114 16.39 -7.92 -20.36
C ASN A 114 17.79 -8.51 -20.12
N SER A 115 18.76 -8.02 -20.85
CA SER A 115 20.18 -8.45 -20.77
C SER A 115 21.05 -7.51 -19.95
N SER A 116 20.50 -6.39 -19.45
CA SER A 116 21.24 -5.41 -18.64
C SER A 116 20.90 -5.55 -17.16
N GLU A 117 21.90 -5.47 -16.32
CA GLU A 117 21.69 -5.30 -14.89
C GLU A 117 21.25 -3.86 -14.59
N GLN A 118 20.22 -3.73 -13.75
CA GLN A 118 19.78 -2.42 -13.28
C GLN A 118 20.62 -2.02 -12.07
N ASN A 119 21.40 -0.96 -12.19
CA ASN A 119 22.00 -0.31 -11.04
C ASN A 119 20.97 0.66 -10.43
N HIS A 120 20.55 0.39 -9.21
CA HIS A 120 19.59 1.21 -8.50
C HIS A 120 20.24 2.28 -7.62
N ASP A 121 21.57 2.39 -7.60
CA ASP A 121 22.36 3.33 -6.79
C ASP A 121 21.95 3.37 -5.32
N LEU A 122 21.70 2.16 -4.74
CA LEU A 122 21.20 2.04 -3.37
C LEU A 122 22.31 1.99 -2.31
N ASP A 123 23.58 1.98 -2.69
CA ASP A 123 24.69 1.78 -1.77
C ASP A 123 24.92 2.96 -0.83
N GLU A 124 24.52 4.16 -1.25
CA GLU A 124 24.71 5.41 -0.49
C GLU A 124 23.42 5.94 0.17
N VAL A 125 22.28 5.26 0.02
CA VAL A 125 21.04 5.71 0.64
C VAL A 125 21.12 5.71 2.15
N LEU A 126 20.37 6.60 2.80
CA LEU A 126 20.44 6.79 4.25
C LEU A 126 20.14 5.51 5.03
N ASP A 127 19.28 4.63 4.53
CA ASP A 127 18.97 3.32 5.14
C ASP A 127 20.20 2.43 5.34
N VAL A 128 21.17 2.46 4.43
CA VAL A 128 22.44 1.67 4.56
C VAL A 128 23.18 2.11 5.81
N LYS A 129 23.27 3.43 6.06
CA LYS A 129 23.88 3.98 7.26
C LYS A 129 23.09 3.61 8.52
N LEU A 130 21.77 3.69 8.46
CA LEU A 130 20.90 3.30 9.57
C LEU A 130 21.04 1.79 9.90
N ILE A 131 21.14 0.92 8.90
CA ILE A 131 21.38 -0.52 9.11
C ILE A 131 22.72 -0.75 9.80
N HIS A 132 23.79 -0.10 9.31
CA HIS A 132 25.12 -0.23 9.90
C HIS A 132 25.14 0.24 11.37
N GLU A 133 24.59 1.42 11.65
CA GLU A 133 24.55 1.97 13.02
C GLU A 133 23.62 1.15 13.93
N SER A 134 22.57 0.52 13.40
CA SER A 134 21.66 -0.35 14.15
C SER A 134 22.19 -1.77 14.35
N SER A 135 23.31 -2.14 13.74
CA SER A 135 23.86 -3.50 13.80
C SER A 135 24.07 -4.02 15.23
N PRO A 136 24.50 -3.22 16.25
CA PRO A 136 24.63 -3.72 17.61
C PRO A 136 23.31 -4.23 18.21
N VAL A 137 22.17 -3.59 17.91
CA VAL A 137 20.84 -4.07 18.34
C VAL A 137 20.42 -5.30 17.54
N ILE A 138 20.61 -5.25 16.22
CA ILE A 138 20.26 -6.36 15.32
C ILE A 138 21.06 -7.63 15.68
N GLU A 139 22.30 -7.48 16.11
CA GLU A 139 23.16 -8.57 16.58
C GLU A 139 22.97 -8.92 18.05
N LYS A 140 22.04 -8.25 18.76
CA LYS A 140 21.73 -8.45 20.18
C LYS A 140 22.90 -8.16 21.14
N LYS A 141 23.84 -7.30 20.74
CA LYS A 141 24.96 -6.84 21.58
C LYS A 141 24.50 -5.78 22.58
N VAL A 142 23.53 -4.95 22.19
CA VAL A 142 22.87 -3.95 23.05
C VAL A 142 21.36 -4.05 22.89
N SER A 143 20.61 -3.56 23.86
CA SER A 143 19.15 -3.63 23.86
C SER A 143 18.49 -2.49 23.11
N THR A 144 19.14 -1.33 23.08
CA THR A 144 18.60 -0.10 22.46
C THR A 144 19.71 0.74 21.86
N ILE A 145 19.34 1.52 20.81
CA ILE A 145 20.22 2.52 20.21
C ILE A 145 19.42 3.75 19.80
N THR A 146 20.05 4.92 19.89
CA THR A 146 19.49 6.18 19.38
C THR A 146 20.42 6.73 18.30
N ILE A 147 19.85 7.04 17.14
CA ILE A 147 20.55 7.57 15.96
C ILE A 147 19.95 8.93 15.63
N SER A 148 20.79 9.93 15.33
CA SER A 148 20.33 11.24 14.90
C SER A 148 20.93 11.59 13.54
N LYS A 149 20.08 12.02 12.59
CA LYS A 149 20.49 12.36 11.22
C LYS A 149 19.67 13.55 10.68
N LEU A 150 20.21 14.17 9.66
CA LEU A 150 19.47 15.07 8.78
C LEU A 150 18.83 14.23 7.66
N VAL A 151 17.63 14.62 7.24
CA VAL A 151 16.91 13.99 6.14
C VAL A 151 16.54 15.02 5.08
N LYS A 152 16.57 14.62 3.82
CA LYS A 152 16.20 15.44 2.67
C LYS A 152 15.04 14.80 1.91
N ASN A 153 14.37 15.58 1.07
CA ASN A 153 13.28 15.08 0.23
C ASN A 153 13.73 14.07 -0.85
N THR A 154 15.03 13.94 -1.07
CA THR A 154 15.62 12.90 -1.90
C THR A 154 15.72 11.55 -1.17
N ASP A 155 15.67 11.53 0.16
CA ASP A 155 15.68 10.32 0.97
C ASP A 155 14.29 9.68 0.98
N ARG A 156 14.02 8.88 -0.04
CA ARG A 156 12.74 8.18 -0.23
C ARG A 156 12.74 6.84 0.48
N SER A 157 11.55 6.40 0.88
CA SER A 157 11.31 5.08 1.50
C SER A 157 12.22 4.79 2.70
N LEU A 158 12.66 5.84 3.41
CA LEU A 158 13.53 5.73 4.56
C LEU A 158 12.89 4.82 5.63
N GLY A 159 13.68 3.89 6.16
CA GLY A 159 13.25 2.88 7.12
C GLY A 159 12.81 1.55 6.50
N ALA A 160 12.59 1.50 5.17
CA ALA A 160 12.15 0.28 4.50
C ALA A 160 13.23 -0.82 4.45
N MET A 161 14.46 -0.46 4.08
CA MET A 161 15.56 -1.43 4.02
C MET A 161 15.93 -1.91 5.43
N LEU A 162 16.00 -1.01 6.41
CA LEU A 162 16.21 -1.37 7.81
C LEU A 162 15.12 -2.33 8.31
N SER A 163 13.86 -2.04 8.01
CA SER A 163 12.73 -2.92 8.34
C SER A 163 12.84 -4.29 7.67
N GLY A 164 13.31 -4.33 6.42
CA GLY A 164 13.57 -5.57 5.69
C GLY A 164 14.63 -6.45 6.37
N VAL A 165 15.71 -5.85 6.86
CA VAL A 165 16.76 -6.57 7.63
C VAL A 165 16.20 -7.12 8.94
N ILE A 166 15.39 -6.33 9.67
CA ILE A 166 14.76 -6.77 10.92
C ILE A 166 13.75 -7.89 10.64
N ALA A 167 12.88 -7.72 9.65
CA ALA A 167 11.88 -8.73 9.30
C ALA A 167 12.52 -10.05 8.85
N LYS A 168 13.61 -10.00 8.09
CA LYS A 168 14.36 -11.19 7.68
C LYS A 168 14.94 -11.95 8.88
N LYS A 169 15.39 -11.24 9.92
CA LYS A 169 16.05 -11.85 11.09
C LYS A 169 15.08 -12.23 12.21
N PHE A 170 14.04 -11.43 12.44
CA PHE A 170 13.14 -11.57 13.59
C PHE A 170 11.69 -11.90 13.20
N GLY A 171 11.40 -11.99 11.91
CA GLY A 171 10.05 -12.22 11.38
C GLY A 171 9.12 -11.04 11.64
N HIS A 172 7.82 -11.29 11.58
CA HIS A 172 6.77 -10.28 11.79
C HIS A 172 6.71 -9.71 13.22
N LYS A 173 7.28 -10.39 14.20
CA LYS A 173 7.36 -9.90 15.59
C LYS A 173 8.30 -8.72 15.75
N GLY A 174 9.30 -8.62 14.87
CA GLY A 174 10.30 -7.56 14.92
C GLY A 174 11.12 -7.53 16.21
N LEU A 175 11.48 -6.34 16.63
CA LEU A 175 12.19 -6.06 17.88
C LEU A 175 11.23 -5.57 18.97
N ARG A 176 11.71 -5.52 20.22
CA ARG A 176 11.01 -4.87 21.32
C ARG A 176 10.82 -3.38 21.00
N GLU A 177 9.75 -2.80 21.47
CA GLU A 177 9.46 -1.36 21.33
C GLU A 177 10.67 -0.50 21.71
N ASP A 178 10.91 0.56 20.94
CA ASP A 178 12.01 1.53 21.11
C ASP A 178 13.42 0.91 21.13
N SER A 179 13.61 -0.26 20.54
CA SER A 179 14.94 -0.85 20.40
C SER A 179 15.84 -0.03 19.47
N ILE A 180 15.29 0.58 18.44
CA ILE A 180 15.99 1.50 17.53
C ILE A 180 15.18 2.80 17.47
N VAL A 181 15.74 3.87 18.03
CA VAL A 181 15.15 5.21 18.00
C VAL A 181 15.93 6.07 17.02
N ILE A 182 15.26 6.61 16.01
CA ILE A 182 15.85 7.44 14.97
C ILE A 182 15.25 8.84 15.05
N ASN A 183 16.08 9.82 15.42
CA ASN A 183 15.72 11.22 15.46
C ASN A 183 16.20 11.91 14.18
N LEU A 184 15.27 12.47 13.44
CA LEU A 184 15.54 13.12 12.17
C LEU A 184 15.13 14.58 12.20
N GLU A 185 15.84 15.38 11.44
CA GLU A 185 15.51 16.78 11.19
C GLU A 185 15.60 17.06 9.68
N GLY A 186 14.58 17.69 9.12
CA GLY A 186 14.54 18.04 7.71
C GLY A 186 13.18 17.77 7.06
N THR A 187 13.17 17.73 5.74
CA THR A 187 11.99 17.37 4.93
C THR A 187 12.20 15.97 4.36
N ALA A 188 11.41 15.00 4.84
CA ALA A 188 11.52 13.62 4.38
C ALA A 188 10.93 13.43 2.98
N GLY A 189 11.53 12.52 2.22
CA GLY A 189 11.05 12.15 0.89
C GLY A 189 9.81 11.26 0.92
N GLN A 190 9.32 10.92 -0.26
CA GLN A 190 8.14 10.09 -0.46
C GLN A 190 8.30 8.71 0.20
N SER A 191 7.18 8.17 0.74
CA SER A 191 7.14 6.85 1.38
C SER A 191 8.01 6.73 2.65
N PHE A 192 8.20 7.83 3.37
CA PHE A 192 8.91 7.85 4.65
C PHE A 192 8.28 6.88 5.66
N GLY A 193 9.06 6.04 6.30
CA GLY A 193 8.57 5.04 7.25
C GLY A 193 7.72 3.93 6.62
N THR A 194 7.83 3.71 5.30
CA THR A 194 7.10 2.62 4.63
C THR A 194 7.55 1.26 5.17
N PHE A 195 6.57 0.37 5.41
CA PHE A 195 6.76 -0.98 5.98
C PHE A 195 7.52 -1.00 7.32
N LEU A 196 7.56 0.11 8.05
CA LEU A 196 8.35 0.22 9.28
C LEU A 196 7.97 -0.89 10.26
N SER A 197 8.95 -1.71 10.63
CA SER A 197 8.73 -2.89 11.47
C SER A 197 8.73 -2.56 12.96
N SER A 198 8.14 -3.45 13.76
CA SER A 198 8.11 -3.34 15.22
C SER A 198 9.51 -3.16 15.80
N GLY A 199 9.62 -2.28 16.81
CA GLY A 199 10.84 -1.97 17.52
C GLY A 199 11.63 -0.78 16.95
N ILE A 200 11.19 -0.22 15.82
CA ILE A 200 11.75 1.02 15.27
C ILE A 200 10.80 2.17 15.60
N THR A 201 11.33 3.24 16.19
CA THR A 201 10.66 4.52 16.38
C THR A 201 11.39 5.60 15.60
N ILE A 202 10.69 6.26 14.68
CA ILE A 202 11.24 7.40 13.93
C ILE A 202 10.54 8.67 14.38
N SER A 203 11.30 9.65 14.84
CA SER A 203 10.83 10.99 15.20
C SER A 203 11.43 12.00 14.22
N LEU A 204 10.58 12.71 13.47
CA LEU A 204 10.97 13.73 12.52
C LEU A 204 10.56 15.11 13.04
N SER A 205 11.54 16.00 13.17
CA SER A 205 11.33 17.45 13.32
C SER A 205 11.38 18.06 11.91
N GLY A 206 10.22 18.35 11.35
CA GLY A 206 10.10 18.79 9.95
C GLY A 206 8.82 18.32 9.29
N GLU A 207 8.91 17.95 8.03
CA GLU A 207 7.76 17.63 7.19
C GLU A 207 7.96 16.30 6.45
N GLY A 208 6.87 15.55 6.24
CA GLY A 208 6.82 14.35 5.41
C GLY A 208 6.15 14.59 4.06
N ASN A 209 6.51 13.81 3.07
CA ASN A 209 5.90 13.83 1.74
C ASN A 209 4.71 12.84 1.68
N ASP A 210 4.28 12.46 0.48
CA ASP A 210 3.22 11.46 0.27
C ASP A 210 3.62 10.07 0.77
N TYR A 211 2.62 9.23 1.07
CA TYR A 211 2.76 7.84 1.46
C TYR A 211 3.55 7.59 2.76
N VAL A 212 3.62 8.56 3.67
CA VAL A 212 4.21 8.32 5.00
C VAL A 212 3.53 7.13 5.67
N GLY A 213 4.32 6.20 6.19
CA GLY A 213 3.81 5.01 6.87
C GLY A 213 3.02 4.04 6.00
N LYS A 214 3.18 4.08 4.66
CA LYS A 214 2.58 3.09 3.76
C LYS A 214 2.94 1.69 4.20
N GLY A 215 1.94 0.82 4.42
CA GLY A 215 2.17 -0.55 4.85
C GLY A 215 2.87 -0.67 6.22
N LEU A 216 2.72 0.32 7.10
CA LEU A 216 3.31 0.31 8.45
C LEU A 216 3.06 -1.03 9.14
N SER A 217 4.10 -1.65 9.67
CA SER A 217 4.09 -3.04 10.13
C SER A 217 4.56 -3.17 11.60
N GLY A 218 4.13 -2.24 12.46
CA GLY A 218 4.37 -2.29 13.90
C GLY A 218 5.35 -1.25 14.43
N GLY A 219 5.99 -0.46 13.56
CA GLY A 219 6.85 0.65 13.99
C GLY A 219 6.07 1.87 14.45
N LYS A 220 6.80 2.86 14.95
CA LYS A 220 6.24 4.13 15.43
C LYS A 220 6.80 5.30 14.63
N ILE A 221 5.92 6.20 14.18
CA ILE A 221 6.28 7.42 13.43
C ILE A 221 5.72 8.64 14.17
N ILE A 222 6.59 9.60 14.47
CA ILE A 222 6.22 10.86 15.09
C ILE A 222 6.73 11.98 14.20
N ILE A 223 5.84 12.86 13.73
CA ILE A 223 6.23 14.02 12.91
C ILE A 223 5.67 15.29 13.56
N ARG A 224 6.54 16.24 13.76
CA ARG A 224 6.22 17.54 14.35
C ARG A 224 6.94 18.65 13.60
N PRO A 225 6.41 19.88 13.58
CA PRO A 225 7.09 21.03 12.98
C PRO A 225 8.50 21.21 13.51
N PHE A 226 9.32 21.91 12.76
CA PHE A 226 10.60 22.40 13.27
C PHE A 226 10.39 23.20 14.55
N LYS A 227 11.35 23.10 15.47
CA LYS A 227 11.25 23.72 16.80
C LYS A 227 10.99 25.24 16.73
N ASP A 228 11.55 25.88 15.73
CA ASP A 228 11.47 27.35 15.56
C ASP A 228 10.35 27.78 14.58
N SER A 229 9.44 26.85 14.23
CA SER A 229 8.30 27.16 13.37
C SER A 229 7.33 28.11 14.05
N THR A 230 6.94 29.16 13.32
CA THR A 230 6.02 30.19 13.81
C THR A 230 4.56 29.95 13.45
N TYR A 231 4.28 28.99 12.59
CA TYR A 231 2.92 28.63 12.17
C TYR A 231 2.23 27.72 13.17
N LYS A 232 0.90 27.73 13.12
CA LYS A 232 0.05 26.84 13.93
C LYS A 232 -0.04 25.48 13.26
N PRO A 233 0.43 24.40 13.90
CA PRO A 233 0.43 23.06 13.30
C PRO A 233 -0.94 22.62 12.80
N GLU A 234 -1.98 22.86 13.60
CA GLU A 234 -3.36 22.48 13.29
C GLU A 234 -3.99 23.19 12.07
N LYS A 235 -3.28 24.14 11.47
CA LYS A 235 -3.69 24.87 10.27
C LYS A 235 -2.81 24.62 9.05
N ASN A 236 -1.78 23.79 9.19
CA ASN A 236 -0.80 23.54 8.15
C ASN A 236 -0.62 22.06 7.91
N ILE A 237 -0.43 21.70 6.65
CA ILE A 237 -0.14 20.32 6.23
C ILE A 237 1.31 19.99 6.61
N ILE A 238 1.50 18.90 7.36
CA ILE A 238 2.81 18.40 7.76
C ILE A 238 3.20 17.10 7.06
N VAL A 239 2.22 16.37 6.55
CA VAL A 239 2.41 15.15 5.75
C VAL A 239 1.51 15.20 4.53
N GLY A 240 2.00 14.67 3.42
CA GLY A 240 1.30 14.71 2.14
C GLY A 240 0.07 13.79 2.07
N ASN A 241 -0.19 13.27 0.88
CA ASN A 241 -1.36 12.44 0.58
C ASN A 241 -1.11 10.96 0.88
N THR A 242 -2.19 10.20 1.04
CA THR A 242 -2.20 8.73 1.10
C THR A 242 -1.32 8.18 2.24
N VAL A 243 -1.27 8.91 3.34
CA VAL A 243 -0.55 8.54 4.56
C VAL A 243 -1.19 7.30 5.18
N LEU A 244 -0.40 6.36 5.67
CA LEU A 244 -0.85 5.07 6.25
C LEU A 244 -1.60 4.15 5.28
N TYR A 245 -1.39 4.29 3.99
CA TYR A 245 -2.03 3.41 3.01
C TYR A 245 -1.71 1.93 3.30
N GLY A 246 -2.76 1.16 3.58
CA GLY A 246 -2.62 -0.28 3.84
C GLY A 246 -1.79 -0.62 5.08
N ALA A 247 -1.69 0.27 6.06
CA ALA A 247 -1.00 0.01 7.32
C ALA A 247 -1.68 -1.12 8.09
N ILE A 248 -0.91 -2.04 8.64
CA ILE A 248 -1.43 -3.25 9.30
C ILE A 248 -1.26 -3.22 10.82
N SER A 249 -0.30 -2.47 11.34
CA SER A 249 -0.05 -2.28 12.77
C SER A 249 0.94 -1.14 13.00
N GLY A 250 1.09 -0.70 14.23
CA GLY A 250 2.00 0.39 14.62
C GLY A 250 1.27 1.67 14.99
N GLU A 251 2.03 2.71 15.26
CA GLU A 251 1.53 3.96 15.79
C GLU A 251 2.06 5.16 15.03
N CYS A 252 1.20 6.16 14.78
CA CYS A 252 1.61 7.40 14.13
C CYS A 252 1.03 8.63 14.82
N TYR A 253 1.86 9.64 15.03
CA TYR A 253 1.50 10.89 15.68
C TYR A 253 1.96 12.07 14.84
N PHE A 254 1.01 12.83 14.30
CA PHE A 254 1.30 13.94 13.41
C PHE A 254 0.80 15.26 14.03
N SER A 255 1.72 16.11 14.44
CA SER A 255 1.40 17.48 14.89
C SER A 255 1.28 18.37 13.67
N GLY A 256 0.11 18.40 13.08
CA GLY A 256 -0.26 19.09 11.86
C GLY A 256 -1.29 18.30 11.06
N MET A 257 -1.70 18.85 9.92
CA MET A 257 -2.69 18.25 9.05
C MET A 257 -2.03 17.27 8.06
N ALA A 258 -2.78 16.27 7.66
CA ALA A 258 -2.46 15.43 6.52
C ALA A 258 -3.22 15.89 5.27
N GLY A 259 -2.67 15.56 4.11
CA GLY A 259 -3.34 15.71 2.83
C GLY A 259 -4.51 14.74 2.67
N GLU A 260 -4.82 14.39 1.43
CA GLU A 260 -5.94 13.54 1.07
C GLU A 260 -5.65 12.06 1.31
N ARG A 261 -6.71 11.25 1.46
CA ARG A 261 -6.63 9.79 1.59
C ARG A 261 -5.83 9.31 2.80
N PHE A 262 -5.93 10.01 3.92
CA PHE A 262 -5.32 9.58 5.18
C PHE A 262 -5.95 8.25 5.64
N ALA A 263 -5.11 7.29 6.03
CA ALA A 263 -5.51 5.96 6.54
C ALA A 263 -6.38 5.12 5.59
N VAL A 264 -6.26 5.33 4.27
CA VAL A 264 -6.93 4.48 3.28
C VAL A 264 -6.43 3.05 3.42
N ARG A 265 -7.36 2.09 3.52
CA ARG A 265 -7.09 0.66 3.73
C ARG A 265 -6.28 0.36 5.00
N ASN A 266 -6.28 1.23 5.99
CA ASN A 266 -5.71 0.89 7.29
C ASN A 266 -6.45 -0.33 7.88
N SER A 267 -5.71 -1.32 8.34
CA SER A 267 -6.26 -2.55 8.90
C SER A 267 -5.87 -2.82 10.36
N GLY A 268 -5.03 -1.97 10.97
CA GLY A 268 -4.63 -2.20 12.36
C GLY A 268 -3.77 -1.13 13.01
N ALA A 269 -3.26 -0.15 12.26
CA ALA A 269 -2.46 0.92 12.83
C ALA A 269 -3.32 1.92 13.61
N ILE A 270 -2.70 2.54 14.62
CA ILE A 270 -3.27 3.62 15.43
C ILE A 270 -2.63 4.94 14.98
N ALA A 271 -3.43 5.96 14.73
CA ALA A 271 -2.88 7.26 14.38
C ALA A 271 -3.68 8.43 14.95
N VAL A 272 -2.93 9.51 15.25
CA VAL A 272 -3.46 10.81 15.66
C VAL A 272 -2.97 11.87 14.70
N VAL A 273 -3.86 12.71 14.21
CA VAL A 273 -3.57 13.79 13.26
C VAL A 273 -4.44 15.01 13.57
N GLU A 274 -3.94 16.22 13.33
CA GLU A 274 -4.68 17.45 13.66
C GLU A 274 -5.71 17.88 12.60
N GLY A 275 -5.75 17.22 11.46
CA GLY A 275 -6.74 17.41 10.40
C GLY A 275 -6.41 16.59 9.17
N THR A 276 -7.38 16.42 8.26
CA THR A 276 -7.21 15.61 7.04
C THR A 276 -7.94 16.24 5.87
N GLY A 277 -7.48 15.96 4.65
CA GLY A 277 -8.19 16.22 3.41
C GLY A 277 -9.34 15.24 3.15
N ASP A 278 -9.75 15.12 1.91
CA ASP A 278 -10.81 14.25 1.45
C ASP A 278 -10.45 12.76 1.56
N HIS A 279 -11.46 11.87 1.59
CA HIS A 279 -11.32 10.42 1.57
C HIS A 279 -10.55 9.83 2.77
N CYS A 280 -10.56 10.47 3.93
CA CYS A 280 -9.98 9.91 5.15
C CYS A 280 -10.67 8.61 5.54
N CYS A 281 -9.91 7.60 5.98
CA CYS A 281 -10.40 6.26 6.36
C CYS A 281 -11.17 5.50 5.26
N GLU A 282 -10.94 5.83 3.99
CA GLU A 282 -11.55 5.13 2.87
C GLU A 282 -11.09 3.67 2.85
N TYR A 283 -12.05 2.72 2.75
CA TYR A 283 -11.81 1.27 2.81
C TYR A 283 -11.03 0.78 4.04
N MET A 284 -11.07 1.51 5.15
CA MET A 284 -10.48 1.08 6.41
C MET A 284 -11.15 -0.18 6.92
N THR A 285 -10.37 -1.16 7.37
CA THR A 285 -10.85 -2.47 7.84
C THR A 285 -10.51 -2.76 9.30
N GLY A 286 -9.67 -1.94 9.94
CA GLY A 286 -9.25 -2.12 11.33
C GLY A 286 -8.38 -0.94 11.80
N GLY A 287 -7.96 -0.98 13.06
CA GLY A 287 -7.17 0.07 13.68
C GLY A 287 -7.99 1.21 14.27
N VAL A 288 -7.31 2.25 14.74
CA VAL A 288 -7.93 3.41 15.41
C VAL A 288 -7.33 4.69 14.85
N ILE A 289 -8.18 5.57 14.34
CA ILE A 289 -7.78 6.87 13.82
C ILE A 289 -8.42 7.97 14.67
N MET A 290 -7.63 8.95 15.09
CA MET A 290 -8.09 10.13 15.79
C MET A 290 -7.75 11.40 15.00
N VAL A 291 -8.76 12.13 14.57
CA VAL A 291 -8.63 13.41 13.89
C VAL A 291 -9.06 14.53 14.86
N LEU A 292 -8.12 15.39 15.24
CA LEU A 292 -8.31 16.44 16.26
C LEU A 292 -8.91 17.74 15.68
N GLY A 293 -9.22 17.78 14.39
CA GLY A 293 -9.73 18.95 13.69
C GLY A 293 -10.58 18.61 12.48
N ASN A 294 -10.49 19.45 11.47
CA ASN A 294 -11.34 19.34 10.28
C ASN A 294 -10.96 18.14 9.40
N THR A 295 -11.97 17.61 8.73
CA THR A 295 -11.83 16.62 7.68
C THR A 295 -12.38 17.17 6.35
N GLY A 296 -11.93 16.61 5.23
CA GLY A 296 -12.57 16.78 3.94
C GLY A 296 -13.85 15.93 3.78
N VAL A 297 -14.32 15.82 2.54
CA VAL A 297 -15.53 15.04 2.18
C VAL A 297 -15.20 13.55 1.97
N ASN A 298 -16.23 12.73 1.81
CA ASN A 298 -16.14 11.27 1.63
C ASN A 298 -15.39 10.53 2.76
N PHE A 299 -15.43 11.07 3.98
CA PHE A 299 -14.87 10.40 5.13
C PHE A 299 -15.51 9.01 5.34
N GLY A 300 -14.69 7.99 5.56
CA GLY A 300 -15.14 6.63 5.80
C GLY A 300 -15.80 5.93 4.61
N ALA A 301 -15.63 6.41 3.39
CA ALA A 301 -16.18 5.75 2.21
C ALA A 301 -15.68 4.31 2.10
N GLY A 302 -16.58 3.34 2.05
CA GLY A 302 -16.25 1.91 2.01
C GLY A 302 -15.61 1.35 3.28
N MET A 303 -15.64 2.08 4.39
CA MET A 303 -15.13 1.60 5.68
C MET A 303 -15.92 0.39 6.15
N SER A 304 -15.24 -0.73 6.40
CA SER A 304 -15.87 -1.99 6.83
C SER A 304 -15.43 -2.46 8.22
N GLY A 305 -14.50 -1.76 8.86
CA GLY A 305 -14.01 -2.05 10.21
C GLY A 305 -13.09 -0.95 10.72
N GLY A 306 -12.68 -1.08 11.97
CA GLY A 306 -11.90 -0.06 12.67
C GLY A 306 -12.77 1.03 13.30
N ILE A 307 -12.13 1.95 14.00
CA ILE A 307 -12.76 3.05 14.71
C ILE A 307 -12.08 4.35 14.32
N ALA A 308 -12.88 5.37 14.00
CA ALA A 308 -12.38 6.71 13.76
C ALA A 308 -13.07 7.71 14.71
N TYR A 309 -12.26 8.44 15.47
CA TYR A 309 -12.70 9.55 16.31
C TYR A 309 -12.43 10.87 15.61
N VAL A 310 -13.43 11.71 15.48
CA VAL A 310 -13.30 13.04 14.89
C VAL A 310 -13.75 14.09 15.88
N TYR A 311 -12.83 14.96 16.30
CA TYR A 311 -13.16 16.10 17.13
C TYR A 311 -13.70 17.23 16.26
N GLN A 312 -14.96 17.62 16.52
CA GLN A 312 -15.62 18.69 15.78
C GLN A 312 -15.83 19.94 16.63
N LYS A 313 -15.40 21.07 16.09
CA LYS A 313 -15.85 22.39 16.57
C LYS A 313 -17.20 22.75 15.96
N GLU A 314 -17.42 22.39 14.71
CA GLU A 314 -18.64 22.65 13.93
C GLU A 314 -19.43 21.36 13.73
N LYS A 315 -20.76 21.40 13.77
CA LYS A 315 -21.62 20.22 13.69
C LYS A 315 -21.88 19.76 12.23
N ASP A 316 -20.91 19.88 11.35
CA ASP A 316 -21.05 19.63 9.91
C ASP A 316 -20.51 18.27 9.43
N PHE A 317 -19.90 17.48 10.29
CA PHE A 317 -19.23 16.21 9.93
C PHE A 317 -20.16 15.21 9.23
N LYS A 318 -21.44 15.17 9.59
CA LYS A 318 -22.40 14.27 8.93
C LYS A 318 -22.49 14.52 7.44
N ASN A 319 -22.29 15.77 6.99
CA ASN A 319 -22.28 16.14 5.58
C ASN A 319 -20.99 15.73 4.86
N LYS A 320 -19.92 15.54 5.61
CA LYS A 320 -18.61 15.13 5.12
C LYS A 320 -18.41 13.62 5.17
N CYS A 321 -19.14 12.92 6.04
CA CYS A 321 -19.05 11.48 6.22
C CYS A 321 -19.93 10.74 5.22
N ASN A 322 -19.43 9.65 4.67
CA ASN A 322 -20.22 8.75 3.82
C ASN A 322 -21.12 7.87 4.66
N MET A 323 -22.26 8.41 5.07
CA MET A 323 -23.22 7.78 5.99
C MET A 323 -23.90 6.52 5.43
N SER A 324 -23.79 6.27 4.12
CA SER A 324 -24.31 5.02 3.53
C SER A 324 -23.37 3.83 3.76
N MET A 325 -22.14 4.08 4.14
CA MET A 325 -21.09 3.07 4.27
C MET A 325 -20.44 3.03 5.66
N ALA A 326 -20.59 4.08 6.45
CA ALA A 326 -20.08 4.18 7.81
C ALA A 326 -21.21 4.41 8.81
N VAL A 327 -21.13 3.74 9.97
CA VAL A 327 -22.05 4.00 11.09
C VAL A 327 -21.43 5.09 11.97
N SER A 328 -22.12 6.20 12.12
CA SER A 328 -21.65 7.33 12.93
C SER A 328 -22.45 7.43 14.23
N TYR A 329 -21.72 7.53 15.34
CA TYR A 329 -22.27 7.83 16.66
C TYR A 329 -21.74 9.18 17.13
N THR A 330 -22.62 10.02 17.69
CA THR A 330 -22.24 11.27 18.34
C THR A 330 -22.13 11.02 19.84
N HIS A 331 -20.92 11.13 20.39
CA HIS A 331 -20.71 11.13 21.83
C HIS A 331 -20.85 12.58 22.33
N LEU A 332 -21.91 12.85 23.09
CA LEU A 332 -22.03 14.09 23.87
C LEU A 332 -21.01 13.99 25.01
N ARG A 333 -20.21 15.02 25.24
CA ARG A 333 -19.42 15.11 26.46
C ARG A 333 -20.38 15.01 27.63
N ALA A 334 -20.12 14.10 28.58
CA ALA A 334 -20.61 14.27 29.93
C ALA A 334 -19.97 15.56 30.45
N HIS A 335 -20.78 16.58 30.71
CA HIS A 335 -20.34 17.74 31.48
C HIS A 335 -20.22 17.28 32.93
N GLU A 336 -19.01 17.28 33.45
CA GLU A 336 -18.78 17.46 34.86
C GLU A 336 -18.97 18.94 35.22
#